data_bcb33b753e79918918248b5e5d6ace63
#
_entry.id   bcb33b753e79918918248b5e5d6ace63
#
_cell.length_a   1.000
_cell.length_b   1.000
_cell.length_c   1.000
_cell.angle_alpha   90.00
_cell.angle_beta   90.00
_cell.angle_gamma   90.00
#
_symmetry.space_group_name_H-M   'P 1'
#
loop_
_entity.id
_entity.type
_entity.pdbx_description
1 polymer ?
#
loop_
_entity_poly.entity_id
_entity_poly.type
_entity_poly.pdbx_seq_one_letter_code
_entity_poly.pdbx_strand_id
1 'polypeptide(L)'
;FLEEHGVEVFFLTNYAGREREAYSEKLEKIGVKASSEDVVTSGWLTAKYIAQNFPEAEVFVLGEKDLEEELINQDIKVVENCDNPEVLVVSNKHDLRYEELKKVLQGVDEETQVLGTNPDETIPGENGEIPGAGTIIKAVETMTGKKVKIIGKPSKNAVETVTEMKNVSPESCVMIGDRLN
;
A
#
# COMPACT_ATOMS: atom_id res chain seq x y z
N PHE A 1 25.87 8.10 -10.86
CA PHE A 1 25.70 9.14 -11.90
C PHE A 1 24.64 10.18 -11.50
N LEU A 2 23.37 9.78 -11.20
CA LEU A 2 22.33 10.76 -10.84
C LEU A 2 22.67 11.53 -9.57
N GLU A 3 23.07 10.84 -8.51
CA GLU A 3 23.47 11.44 -7.23
C GLU A 3 24.69 12.40 -7.39
N GLU A 4 25.66 12.05 -8.24
CA GLU A 4 26.81 12.89 -8.54
C GLU A 4 26.42 14.22 -9.22
N HIS A 5 25.20 14.27 -9.81
CA HIS A 5 24.61 15.44 -10.44
C HIS A 5 23.56 16.15 -9.56
N GLY A 6 23.47 15.75 -8.28
CA GLY A 6 22.54 16.35 -7.33
C GLY A 6 21.07 15.96 -7.56
N VAL A 7 20.84 14.84 -8.25
CA VAL A 7 19.48 14.30 -8.46
C VAL A 7 19.18 13.30 -7.35
N GLU A 8 18.14 13.55 -6.57
CA GLU A 8 17.64 12.59 -5.59
C GLU A 8 16.86 11.47 -6.28
N VAL A 9 17.03 10.24 -5.82
CA VAL A 9 16.39 9.04 -6.41
C VAL A 9 15.54 8.35 -5.37
N PHE A 10 14.30 8.04 -5.74
CA PHE A 10 13.34 7.28 -4.92
C PHE A 10 12.88 6.03 -5.64
N PHE A 11 12.61 5.01 -4.86
CA PHE A 11 12.11 3.71 -5.34
C PHE A 11 10.68 3.53 -4.86
N LEU A 12 9.71 3.70 -5.78
CA LEU A 12 8.29 3.63 -5.47
C LEU A 12 7.71 2.29 -5.98
N THR A 13 7.23 1.45 -5.06
CA THR A 13 6.61 0.16 -5.36
C THR A 13 5.16 0.05 -4.88
N ASN A 14 4.30 -0.59 -5.69
CA ASN A 14 2.93 -0.92 -5.30
C ASN A 14 2.84 -2.14 -4.38
N TYR A 15 3.93 -2.87 -4.18
CA TYR A 15 3.89 -4.03 -3.30
C TYR A 15 3.86 -3.59 -1.82
N ALA A 16 2.86 -4.08 -1.07
CA ALA A 16 2.63 -3.71 0.33
C ALA A 16 3.12 -4.76 1.35
N GLY A 17 3.50 -5.94 0.87
CA GLY A 17 3.82 -7.11 1.72
C GLY A 17 5.30 -7.24 2.07
N ARG A 18 6.04 -6.15 2.20
CA ARG A 18 7.42 -6.14 2.71
C ARG A 18 7.77 -4.78 3.28
N GLU A 19 8.58 -4.79 4.34
CA GLU A 19 9.16 -3.59 4.93
C GLU A 19 10.11 -2.88 3.96
N ARG A 20 10.28 -1.58 4.13
CA ARG A 20 11.13 -0.72 3.32
C ARG A 20 12.60 -1.17 3.36
N GLU A 21 13.06 -1.66 4.53
CA GLU A 21 14.40 -2.19 4.78
C GLU A 21 14.71 -3.38 3.86
N ALA A 22 13.78 -4.32 3.70
CA ALA A 22 13.96 -5.48 2.84
C ALA A 22 14.10 -5.09 1.35
N TYR A 23 13.52 -3.95 0.94
CA TYR A 23 13.73 -3.41 -0.39
C TYR A 23 15.09 -2.72 -0.54
N SER A 24 15.55 -1.96 0.45
CA SER A 24 16.89 -1.35 0.41
C SER A 24 17.96 -2.41 0.34
N GLU A 25 17.87 -3.49 1.11
CA GLU A 25 18.77 -4.65 1.02
C GLU A 25 18.76 -5.32 -0.36
N LYS A 26 17.58 -5.43 -0.99
CA LYS A 26 17.45 -5.98 -2.34
C LYS A 26 18.13 -5.09 -3.38
N LEU A 27 18.00 -3.77 -3.26
CA LEU A 27 18.66 -2.80 -4.13
C LEU A 27 20.17 -2.86 -3.97
N GLU A 28 20.69 -2.95 -2.74
CA GLU A 28 22.11 -3.10 -2.47
C GLU A 28 22.69 -4.38 -3.10
N LYS A 29 21.97 -5.52 -3.04
CA LYS A 29 22.41 -6.78 -3.67
C LYS A 29 22.59 -6.69 -5.19
N ILE A 30 21.91 -5.76 -5.85
CA ILE A 30 22.06 -5.49 -7.28
C ILE A 30 22.96 -4.27 -7.58
N GLY A 31 23.65 -3.76 -6.56
CA GLY A 31 24.61 -2.67 -6.68
C GLY A 31 24.02 -1.26 -6.67
N VAL A 32 22.76 -1.12 -6.28
CA VAL A 32 22.08 0.18 -6.12
C VAL A 32 22.10 0.55 -4.63
N LYS A 33 22.75 1.66 -4.31
CA LYS A 33 22.74 2.20 -2.94
C LYS A 33 21.40 2.88 -2.69
N ALA A 34 20.68 2.41 -1.69
CA ALA A 34 19.44 3.01 -1.24
C ALA A 34 19.24 2.71 0.24
N SER A 35 18.83 3.68 1.00
CA SER A 35 18.34 3.50 2.38
C SER A 35 16.84 3.18 2.38
N SER A 36 16.32 2.76 3.53
CA SER A 36 14.86 2.60 3.67
C SER A 36 14.11 3.92 3.48
N GLU A 37 14.74 5.06 3.75
CA GLU A 37 14.15 6.39 3.52
C GLU A 37 13.95 6.72 2.03
N ASP A 38 14.72 6.08 1.15
CA ASP A 38 14.61 6.25 -0.30
C ASP A 38 13.58 5.30 -0.93
N VAL A 39 13.04 4.37 -0.13
CA VAL A 39 12.04 3.38 -0.57
C VAL A 39 10.65 3.79 -0.08
N VAL A 40 9.70 3.81 -0.99
CA VAL A 40 8.29 4.09 -0.72
C VAL A 40 7.45 2.92 -1.19
N THR A 41 6.87 2.18 -0.23
CA THR A 41 5.94 1.07 -0.50
C THR A 41 4.48 1.54 -0.42
N SER A 42 3.57 0.84 -1.09
CA SER A 42 2.15 1.15 -0.95
C SER A 42 1.61 0.87 0.46
N GLY A 43 2.22 -0.05 1.21
CA GLY A 43 1.91 -0.29 2.63
C GLY A 43 2.24 0.93 3.47
N TRP A 44 3.46 1.43 3.38
CA TRP A 44 3.89 2.64 4.08
C TRP A 44 3.09 3.89 3.70
N LEU A 45 2.77 4.07 2.40
CA LEU A 45 1.89 5.15 1.95
C LEU A 45 0.50 5.05 2.59
N THR A 46 -0.03 3.83 2.70
CA THR A 46 -1.33 3.59 3.34
C THR A 46 -1.28 3.94 4.82
N ALA A 47 -0.22 3.54 5.52
CA ALA A 47 -0.01 3.90 6.92
C ALA A 47 0.07 5.42 7.11
N LYS A 48 0.87 6.12 6.31
CA LYS A 48 0.93 7.59 6.33
C LYS A 48 -0.42 8.24 6.08
N TYR A 49 -1.15 7.75 5.08
CA TYR A 49 -2.47 8.28 4.76
C TYR A 49 -3.46 8.10 5.93
N ILE A 50 -3.45 6.94 6.59
CA ILE A 50 -4.30 6.67 7.75
C ILE A 50 -3.93 7.58 8.91
N ALA A 51 -2.65 7.68 9.26
CA ALA A 51 -2.19 8.53 10.36
C ALA A 51 -2.59 10.01 10.17
N GLN A 52 -2.61 10.50 8.94
CA GLN A 52 -2.98 11.88 8.63
C GLN A 52 -4.49 12.13 8.59
N ASN A 53 -5.28 11.18 8.10
CA ASN A 53 -6.70 11.39 7.81
C ASN A 53 -7.64 10.71 8.80
N PHE A 54 -7.18 9.69 9.50
CA PHE A 54 -7.96 8.87 10.43
C PHE A 54 -7.15 8.62 11.73
N PRO A 55 -6.71 9.68 12.42
CA PRO A 55 -5.98 9.52 13.68
C PRO A 55 -6.87 8.79 14.69
N GLU A 56 -6.30 7.82 15.42
CA GLU A 56 -6.98 6.99 16.43
C GLU A 56 -8.01 5.99 15.89
N ALA A 57 -8.22 5.89 14.58
CA ALA A 57 -9.18 4.96 13.99
C ALA A 57 -8.81 3.49 14.24
N GLU A 58 -9.81 2.65 14.48
CA GLU A 58 -9.67 1.20 14.45
C GLU A 58 -9.59 0.71 13.00
N VAL A 59 -8.48 0.05 12.67
CA VAL A 59 -8.16 -0.38 11.31
C VAL A 59 -8.19 -1.90 11.23
N PHE A 60 -9.06 -2.46 10.40
CA PHE A 60 -9.00 -3.87 10.03
C PHE A 60 -8.27 -4.04 8.71
N VAL A 61 -7.40 -5.06 8.63
CA VAL A 61 -6.58 -5.33 7.44
C VAL A 61 -7.00 -6.65 6.78
N LEU A 62 -7.44 -6.58 5.54
CA LEU A 62 -7.55 -7.72 4.64
C LEU A 62 -6.31 -7.74 3.74
N GLY A 63 -5.22 -8.28 4.25
CA GLY A 63 -3.89 -8.26 3.61
C GLY A 63 -2.92 -9.23 4.24
N GLU A 64 -1.65 -9.16 3.83
CA GLU A 64 -0.56 -9.92 4.46
C GLU A 64 -0.20 -9.33 5.83
N LYS A 65 0.40 -10.17 6.66
CA LYS A 65 0.81 -9.80 8.02
C LYS A 65 1.84 -8.68 8.04
N ASP A 66 2.75 -8.64 7.07
CA ASP A 66 3.75 -7.59 6.95
C ASP A 66 3.11 -6.19 6.82
N LEU A 67 1.92 -6.11 6.18
CA LEU A 67 1.17 -4.86 6.13
C LEU A 67 0.58 -4.47 7.48
N GLU A 68 0.07 -5.44 8.25
CA GLU A 68 -0.40 -5.17 9.62
C GLU A 68 0.74 -4.65 10.49
N GLU A 69 1.93 -5.29 10.40
CA GLU A 69 3.14 -4.87 11.10
C GLU A 69 3.59 -3.46 10.69
N GLU A 70 3.55 -3.12 9.39
CA GLU A 70 3.85 -1.76 8.90
C GLU A 70 2.90 -0.72 9.51
N LEU A 71 1.59 -1.01 9.59
CA LEU A 71 0.63 -0.10 10.19
C LEU A 71 0.88 0.07 11.69
N ILE A 72 1.13 -1.01 12.41
CA ILE A 72 1.45 -1.00 13.85
C ILE A 72 2.72 -0.19 14.13
N ASN A 73 3.75 -0.34 13.29
CA ASN A 73 5.01 0.42 13.40
C ASN A 73 4.83 1.93 13.18
N GLN A 74 3.68 2.35 12.61
CA GLN A 74 3.29 3.76 12.46
C GLN A 74 2.23 4.18 13.50
N ASP A 75 2.16 3.47 14.64
CA ASP A 75 1.24 3.73 15.76
C ASP A 75 -0.26 3.65 15.38
N ILE A 76 -0.61 2.90 14.33
CA ILE A 76 -1.99 2.71 13.92
C ILE A 76 -2.61 1.55 14.70
N LYS A 77 -3.82 1.76 15.22
CA LYS A 77 -4.58 0.76 15.95
C LYS A 77 -5.18 -0.30 15.03
N VAL A 78 -4.42 -1.37 14.77
CA VAL A 78 -4.91 -2.52 14.01
C VAL A 78 -5.74 -3.45 14.91
N VAL A 79 -6.93 -3.84 14.43
CA VAL A 79 -7.86 -4.73 15.15
C VAL A 79 -7.93 -6.11 14.49
N GLU A 80 -8.09 -7.17 15.31
CA GLU A 80 -8.15 -8.56 14.83
C GLU A 80 -9.51 -8.95 14.22
N ASN A 81 -10.57 -8.24 14.63
CA ASN A 81 -11.92 -8.52 14.18
C ASN A 81 -12.44 -7.38 13.31
N CYS A 82 -13.09 -7.74 12.22
CA CYS A 82 -13.84 -6.82 11.39
C CYS A 82 -15.23 -6.63 12.01
N ASP A 83 -15.32 -5.76 13.01
CA ASP A 83 -16.56 -5.46 13.71
C ASP A 83 -16.76 -3.94 13.71
N ASN A 84 -17.32 -3.44 12.63
CA ASN A 84 -17.51 -2.04 12.31
C ASN A 84 -16.22 -1.18 12.46
N PRO A 85 -15.10 -1.58 11.85
CA PRO A 85 -13.89 -0.76 11.91
C PRO A 85 -14.11 0.57 11.17
N GLU A 86 -13.52 1.67 11.66
CA GLU A 86 -13.58 2.94 10.95
C GLU A 86 -12.87 2.87 9.59
N VAL A 87 -11.81 2.05 9.51
CA VAL A 87 -11.05 1.86 8.27
C VAL A 87 -10.85 0.37 7.98
N LEU A 88 -11.20 -0.05 6.77
CA LEU A 88 -10.81 -1.33 6.19
C LEU A 88 -9.69 -1.09 5.18
N VAL A 89 -8.54 -1.72 5.37
CA VAL A 89 -7.46 -1.75 4.38
C VAL A 89 -7.50 -3.06 3.61
N VAL A 90 -7.53 -2.97 2.27
CA VAL A 90 -7.53 -4.13 1.37
C VAL A 90 -6.22 -4.15 0.59
N SER A 91 -5.54 -5.30 0.60
CA SER A 91 -4.27 -5.54 -0.08
C SER A 91 -4.21 -6.93 -0.70
N ASN A 92 -3.09 -7.30 -1.32
CA ASN A 92 -2.86 -8.67 -1.72
C ASN A 92 -2.77 -9.59 -0.48
N LYS A 93 -3.26 -10.82 -0.64
CA LYS A 93 -3.22 -11.88 0.37
C LYS A 93 -3.18 -13.23 -0.32
N HIS A 94 -2.05 -13.94 -0.18
CA HIS A 94 -1.79 -15.17 -0.91
C HIS A 94 -2.66 -16.36 -0.44
N ASP A 95 -2.98 -16.39 0.85
CA ASP A 95 -3.78 -17.45 1.47
C ASP A 95 -5.21 -17.00 1.79
N LEU A 96 -5.77 -16.07 1.00
CA LEU A 96 -7.11 -15.53 1.19
C LEU A 96 -8.16 -16.63 1.28
N ARG A 97 -8.94 -16.61 2.37
CA ARG A 97 -9.99 -17.58 2.65
C ARG A 97 -11.37 -16.95 2.51
N TYR A 98 -12.32 -17.76 2.08
CA TYR A 98 -13.72 -17.33 1.98
C TYR A 98 -14.27 -16.74 3.30
N GLU A 99 -13.87 -17.30 4.44
CA GLU A 99 -14.28 -16.79 5.76
C GLU A 99 -13.78 -15.36 6.05
N GLU A 100 -12.68 -14.95 5.46
CA GLU A 100 -12.18 -13.57 5.62
C GLU A 100 -13.03 -12.59 4.79
N LEU A 101 -13.41 -12.97 3.57
CA LEU A 101 -14.36 -12.18 2.77
C LEU A 101 -15.71 -12.08 3.47
N LYS A 102 -16.18 -13.17 4.08
CA LYS A 102 -17.42 -13.19 4.86
C LYS A 102 -17.32 -12.26 6.08
N LYS A 103 -16.21 -12.27 6.82
CA LYS A 103 -15.97 -11.33 7.93
C LYS A 103 -16.08 -9.89 7.46
N VAL A 104 -15.43 -9.54 6.36
CA VAL A 104 -15.50 -8.19 5.77
C VAL A 104 -16.92 -7.82 5.40
N LEU A 105 -17.66 -8.71 4.69
CA LEU A 105 -19.04 -8.44 4.29
C LEU A 105 -19.97 -8.20 5.50
N GLN A 106 -19.74 -8.91 6.59
CA GLN A 106 -20.58 -8.83 7.80
C GLN A 106 -20.16 -7.72 8.76
N GLY A 107 -18.89 -7.30 8.70
CA GLY A 107 -18.30 -6.39 9.65
C GLY A 107 -18.15 -4.94 9.17
N VAL A 108 -18.31 -4.65 7.87
CA VAL A 108 -18.29 -3.26 7.39
C VAL A 108 -19.70 -2.69 7.35
N ASP A 109 -19.83 -1.45 7.77
CA ASP A 109 -21.07 -0.68 7.74
C ASP A 109 -20.98 0.52 6.79
N GLU A 110 -21.99 1.41 6.80
CA GLU A 110 -22.02 2.58 5.93
C GLU A 110 -20.91 3.59 6.23
N GLU A 111 -20.44 3.68 7.45
CA GLU A 111 -19.42 4.63 7.93
C GLU A 111 -17.99 4.15 7.62
N THR A 112 -17.76 2.83 7.54
CA THR A 112 -16.44 2.24 7.29
C THR A 112 -15.82 2.81 6.01
N GLN A 113 -14.63 3.40 6.12
CA GLN A 113 -13.82 3.84 4.98
C GLN A 113 -13.01 2.69 4.42
N VAL A 114 -13.07 2.45 3.11
CA VAL A 114 -12.33 1.35 2.49
C VAL A 114 -11.17 1.88 1.65
N LEU A 115 -9.95 1.48 2.04
CA LEU A 115 -8.71 1.85 1.39
C LEU A 115 -8.09 0.63 0.70
N GLY A 116 -7.57 0.82 -0.51
CA GLY A 116 -6.83 -0.19 -1.24
C GLY A 116 -5.37 0.22 -1.40
N THR A 117 -4.44 -0.69 -1.13
CA THR A 117 -3.02 -0.39 -1.24
C THR A 117 -2.58 -0.07 -2.66
N ASN A 118 -3.13 -0.77 -3.67
CA ASN A 118 -2.84 -0.55 -5.08
C ASN A 118 -3.91 -1.22 -5.97
N PRO A 119 -4.05 -0.83 -7.26
CA PRO A 119 -5.06 -1.38 -8.15
C PRO A 119 -4.58 -2.58 -8.97
N ASP A 120 -3.36 -3.09 -8.76
CA ASP A 120 -2.78 -4.14 -9.59
C ASP A 120 -3.63 -5.42 -9.51
N GLU A 121 -4.26 -5.82 -10.61
CA GLU A 121 -5.15 -6.99 -10.66
C GLU A 121 -4.36 -8.29 -10.56
N THR A 122 -3.15 -8.32 -11.13
CA THR A 122 -2.22 -9.44 -11.04
C THR A 122 -0.83 -8.96 -10.64
N ILE A 123 -0.04 -9.87 -10.05
CA ILE A 123 1.37 -9.67 -9.73
C ILE A 123 2.18 -10.88 -10.20
N PRO A 124 3.48 -10.72 -10.50
CA PRO A 124 4.35 -11.84 -10.85
C PRO A 124 4.47 -12.86 -9.71
N GLY A 125 4.26 -14.12 -10.02
CA GLY A 125 4.50 -15.27 -9.14
C GLY A 125 5.51 -16.25 -9.74
N GLU A 126 5.87 -17.31 -9.01
CA GLU A 126 6.88 -18.29 -9.45
C GLU A 126 6.51 -19.01 -10.75
N ASN A 127 5.23 -19.31 -10.96
CA ASN A 127 4.73 -20.10 -12.09
C ASN A 127 3.79 -19.28 -13.01
N GLY A 128 3.94 -17.97 -13.05
CA GLY A 128 3.10 -17.06 -13.82
C GLY A 128 2.44 -16.00 -12.95
N GLU A 129 1.46 -15.29 -13.47
CA GLU A 129 0.75 -14.26 -12.72
C GLU A 129 -0.17 -14.87 -11.67
N ILE A 130 -0.24 -14.20 -10.52
CA ILE A 130 -1.15 -14.52 -9.42
C ILE A 130 -2.03 -13.30 -9.09
N PRO A 131 -3.19 -13.49 -8.42
CA PRO A 131 -4.06 -12.38 -8.06
C PRO A 131 -3.33 -11.34 -7.20
N GLY A 132 -3.45 -10.07 -7.59
CA GLY A 132 -2.95 -8.92 -6.85
C GLY A 132 -4.03 -8.26 -5.99
N ALA A 133 -3.68 -7.15 -5.34
CA ALA A 133 -4.59 -6.39 -4.49
C ALA A 133 -5.84 -5.94 -5.23
N GLY A 134 -5.72 -5.52 -6.50
CA GLY A 134 -6.85 -5.08 -7.33
C GLY A 134 -7.94 -6.13 -7.48
N THR A 135 -7.59 -7.42 -7.59
CA THR A 135 -8.56 -8.52 -7.64
C THR A 135 -9.35 -8.63 -6.34
N ILE A 136 -8.69 -8.54 -5.18
CA ILE A 136 -9.34 -8.61 -3.87
C ILE A 136 -10.20 -7.35 -3.64
N ILE A 137 -9.69 -6.18 -4.03
CA ILE A 137 -10.43 -4.91 -3.99
C ILE A 137 -11.75 -5.02 -4.79
N LYS A 138 -11.72 -5.59 -6.00
CA LYS A 138 -12.93 -5.79 -6.80
C LYS A 138 -13.93 -6.73 -6.14
N ALA A 139 -13.45 -7.78 -5.47
CA ALA A 139 -14.32 -8.66 -4.70
C ALA A 139 -15.00 -7.89 -3.54
N VAL A 140 -14.23 -7.08 -2.79
CA VAL A 140 -14.75 -6.25 -1.70
C VAL A 140 -15.74 -5.21 -2.23
N GLU A 141 -15.43 -4.48 -3.31
CA GLU A 141 -16.34 -3.51 -3.94
C GLU A 141 -17.66 -4.18 -4.35
N THR A 142 -17.58 -5.36 -4.97
CA THR A 142 -18.76 -6.09 -5.46
C THR A 142 -19.66 -6.56 -4.32
N MET A 143 -19.09 -7.11 -3.25
CA MET A 143 -19.88 -7.68 -2.16
C MET A 143 -20.43 -6.63 -1.20
N THR A 144 -19.71 -5.52 -0.99
CA THR A 144 -20.10 -4.48 -0.02
C THR A 144 -20.83 -3.30 -0.67
N GLY A 145 -20.70 -3.11 -1.98
CA GLY A 145 -21.18 -1.92 -2.70
C GLY A 145 -20.36 -0.65 -2.43
N LYS A 146 -19.30 -0.73 -1.63
CA LYS A 146 -18.46 0.40 -1.27
C LYS A 146 -17.45 0.71 -2.37
N LYS A 147 -17.12 2.00 -2.51
CA LYS A 147 -15.99 2.43 -3.35
C LYS A 147 -14.70 2.35 -2.54
N VAL A 148 -13.68 1.75 -3.13
CA VAL A 148 -12.35 1.66 -2.53
C VAL A 148 -11.49 2.82 -3.00
N LYS A 149 -10.89 3.55 -2.06
CA LYS A 149 -9.91 4.59 -2.36
C LYS A 149 -8.52 3.97 -2.49
N ILE A 150 -7.94 4.05 -3.67
CA ILE A 150 -6.57 3.57 -3.93
C ILE A 150 -5.54 4.58 -3.41
N ILE A 151 -4.55 4.09 -2.67
CA ILE A 151 -3.50 4.90 -2.05
C ILE A 151 -2.19 4.85 -2.85
N GLY A 152 -1.74 3.68 -3.30
CA GLY A 152 -0.54 3.52 -4.12
C GLY A 152 -0.70 4.04 -5.56
N LYS A 153 0.31 3.85 -6.38
CA LYS A 153 0.28 4.24 -7.81
C LYS A 153 -0.93 3.65 -8.54
N PRO A 154 -1.60 4.38 -9.42
CA PRO A 154 -1.33 5.73 -9.96
C PRO A 154 -1.97 6.87 -9.16
N SER A 155 -2.30 6.65 -7.89
CA SER A 155 -2.93 7.66 -7.04
C SER A 155 -2.04 8.89 -6.86
N LYS A 156 -2.65 10.08 -6.79
CA LYS A 156 -1.96 11.32 -6.45
C LYS A 156 -1.28 11.28 -5.09
N ASN A 157 -1.86 10.55 -4.11
CA ASN A 157 -1.27 10.42 -2.79
C ASN A 157 0.18 9.92 -2.84
N ALA A 158 0.50 9.00 -3.77
CA ALA A 158 1.85 8.47 -3.92
C ALA A 158 2.86 9.55 -4.34
N VAL A 159 2.47 10.43 -5.27
CA VAL A 159 3.32 11.54 -5.74
C VAL A 159 3.40 12.64 -4.69
N GLU A 160 2.27 13.06 -4.14
CA GLU A 160 2.18 14.11 -3.12
C GLU A 160 3.03 13.75 -1.90
N THR A 161 2.92 12.53 -1.38
CA THR A 161 3.72 12.08 -0.23
C THR A 161 5.23 12.16 -0.51
N VAL A 162 5.70 11.70 -1.68
CA VAL A 162 7.13 11.75 -2.03
C VAL A 162 7.61 13.19 -2.18
N THR A 163 6.83 14.05 -2.83
CA THR A 163 7.22 15.45 -3.04
C THR A 163 7.21 16.25 -1.74
N GLU A 164 6.27 15.98 -0.83
CA GLU A 164 6.22 16.57 0.50
C GLU A 164 7.41 16.16 1.37
N MET A 165 7.77 14.85 1.37
CA MET A 165 8.93 14.35 2.14
C MET A 165 10.22 15.08 1.81
N LYS A 166 10.40 15.50 0.57
CA LYS A 166 11.61 16.16 0.09
C LYS A 166 11.45 17.66 -0.13
N ASN A 167 10.26 18.19 0.11
CA ASN A 167 9.93 19.59 -0.12
C ASN A 167 10.30 20.05 -1.56
N VAL A 168 9.94 19.21 -2.54
CA VAL A 168 10.15 19.47 -3.97
C VAL A 168 8.84 19.65 -4.69
N SER A 169 8.86 20.41 -5.80
CA SER A 169 7.67 20.56 -6.65
C SER A 169 7.51 19.35 -7.58
N PRO A 170 6.26 18.84 -7.79
CA PRO A 170 6.01 17.76 -8.74
C PRO A 170 6.57 18.02 -10.15
N GLU A 171 6.60 19.27 -10.60
CA GLU A 171 7.12 19.68 -11.90
C GLU A 171 8.65 19.47 -12.03
N SER A 172 9.37 19.35 -10.90
CA SER A 172 10.79 19.04 -10.87
C SER A 172 11.10 17.54 -10.80
N CYS A 173 10.06 16.70 -10.80
CA CYS A 173 10.17 15.27 -10.67
C CYS A 173 9.97 14.54 -12.00
N VAL A 174 10.72 13.45 -12.21
CA VAL A 174 10.52 12.51 -13.32
C VAL A 174 10.25 11.13 -12.76
N MET A 175 9.15 10.52 -13.17
CA MET A 175 8.81 9.14 -12.82
C MET A 175 9.18 8.21 -13.97
N ILE A 176 9.93 7.16 -13.65
CA ILE A 176 10.32 6.12 -14.60
C ILE A 176 9.69 4.80 -14.13
N GLY A 177 8.98 4.12 -15.02
CA GLY A 177 8.32 2.84 -14.73
C GLY A 177 8.19 1.98 -15.99
N ASP A 178 7.86 0.72 -15.78
CA ASP A 178 7.66 -0.31 -16.81
C ASP A 178 6.19 -0.44 -17.24
N ARG A 179 5.27 0.20 -16.55
CA ARG A 179 3.82 0.19 -16.83
C ARG A 179 3.31 1.60 -17.14
N LEU A 180 2.34 1.68 -18.06
CA LEU A 180 1.69 2.93 -18.49
C LEU A 180 0.32 3.18 -17.81
N ASN A 181 0.07 2.61 -16.67
CA ASN A 181 -1.16 2.74 -15.87
C ASN A 181 -0.95 3.61 -14.65
#